data_5d7bbe3061fd8bfd65d5fef0ae76c1f4
#
_entry.id   5d7bbe3061fd8bfd65d5fef0ae76c1f4
#
_cell.length_a   1.000
_cell.length_b   1.000
_cell.length_c   1.000
_cell.angle_alpha   90.00
_cell.angle_beta   90.00
_cell.angle_gamma   90.00
#
_symmetry.space_group_name_H-M   'P 1'
#
loop_
_entity.id
_entity.type
_entity.pdbx_description
1 polymer ?
#
loop_
_entity_poly.entity_id
_entity_poly.type
_entity_poly.pdbx_seq_one_letter_code
_entity_poly.pdbx_strand_id
1 'polypeptide(L)'
;MSATAAAPTELAIHRVDAGKMGFFTDTTVCIGCKACEVACKQWNDLPADGSQFRAGASYDHTGELSAATWRHVRFVELAEPSPQLQQEALRALPAIPPAGELPDLVTMAQGVGGQWLFMSDVCKHCTNAGCLDACPTGALIRTEYQTVVLQADVCNGCGYCVPACPFGVIDRDPVDGRAGKCTLCYDRLEDGLEPACAKACPTDSIQFGPYGELVEQAERRVAELHRRG
;
A
#
# COMPACT_ATOMS: atom_id res chain seq x y z
N MET A 1 0.20 46.55 -2.57
CA MET A 1 1.09 45.70 -3.39
C MET A 1 1.23 44.37 -2.66
N SER A 2 0.40 43.43 -3.04
CA SER A 2 0.36 42.10 -2.39
C SER A 2 1.23 41.17 -3.22
N ALA A 3 2.36 40.74 -2.70
CA ALA A 3 3.21 39.76 -3.31
C ALA A 3 2.60 38.35 -3.03
N THR A 4 1.98 37.78 -4.05
CA THR A 4 1.58 36.36 -4.07
C THR A 4 2.86 35.53 -4.11
N ALA A 5 3.19 34.89 -3.00
CA ALA A 5 4.24 33.88 -2.94
C ALA A 5 3.86 32.73 -3.85
N ALA A 6 4.60 32.53 -4.94
CA ALA A 6 4.47 31.35 -5.80
C ALA A 6 4.85 30.11 -5.00
N ALA A 7 4.05 29.06 -5.11
CA ALA A 7 4.30 27.77 -4.48
C ALA A 7 5.64 27.19 -5.00
N PRO A 8 6.56 26.76 -4.13
CA PRO A 8 7.92 26.37 -4.53
C PRO A 8 8.03 24.88 -4.88
N THR A 9 7.06 24.27 -5.55
CA THR A 9 7.00 22.80 -5.54
C THR A 9 7.20 22.11 -6.87
N GLU A 10 6.89 22.74 -7.98
CA GLU A 10 6.88 22.01 -9.26
C GLU A 10 8.28 21.77 -9.87
N LEU A 11 9.21 22.72 -9.74
CA LEU A 11 10.53 22.61 -10.37
C LEU A 11 11.53 21.71 -9.63
N ALA A 12 11.33 21.52 -8.32
CA ALA A 12 12.21 20.68 -7.49
C ALA A 12 11.88 19.20 -7.64
N ILE A 13 10.61 18.85 -7.84
CA ILE A 13 10.13 17.49 -8.00
C ILE A 13 10.66 16.87 -9.31
N HIS A 14 10.62 17.61 -10.41
CA HIS A 14 11.06 17.09 -11.71
C HIS A 14 12.57 16.77 -11.84
N ARG A 15 13.42 17.30 -10.97
CA ARG A 15 14.86 17.00 -11.00
C ARG A 15 15.28 15.80 -10.16
N VAL A 16 14.48 15.42 -9.17
CA VAL A 16 14.79 14.31 -8.25
C VAL A 16 14.25 12.98 -8.77
N ASP A 17 13.26 13.01 -9.63
CA ASP A 17 12.48 11.83 -10.02
C ASP A 17 12.91 11.20 -11.38
N ALA A 18 13.96 11.71 -12.03
CA ALA A 18 14.50 11.08 -13.24
C ALA A 18 14.98 9.65 -12.90
N GLY A 19 14.22 8.65 -13.35
CA GLY A 19 14.50 7.24 -13.09
C GLY A 19 13.84 6.66 -11.83
N LYS A 20 13.13 7.46 -11.01
CA LYS A 20 12.43 6.95 -9.83
C LYS A 20 11.23 6.11 -10.24
N MET A 21 11.21 4.86 -9.75
CA MET A 21 10.08 3.96 -9.89
C MET A 21 9.30 3.86 -8.59
N GLY A 22 8.01 3.54 -8.67
CA GLY A 22 7.16 3.47 -7.49
C GLY A 22 5.86 2.71 -7.71
N PHE A 23 4.99 2.77 -6.70
CA PHE A 23 3.63 2.26 -6.75
C PHE A 23 2.62 3.39 -6.61
N PHE A 24 1.56 3.30 -7.39
CA PHE A 24 0.28 3.91 -7.09
C PHE A 24 -0.68 2.81 -6.61
N THR A 25 -1.32 3.00 -5.46
CA THR A 25 -2.30 2.05 -4.93
C THR A 25 -3.67 2.71 -4.86
N ASP A 26 -4.55 2.33 -5.77
CA ASP A 26 -5.96 2.76 -5.76
C ASP A 26 -6.76 1.87 -4.78
N THR A 27 -6.98 2.40 -3.58
CA THR A 27 -7.73 1.70 -2.54
C THR A 27 -9.22 1.54 -2.86
N THR A 28 -9.75 2.32 -3.80
CA THR A 28 -11.17 2.28 -4.17
C THR A 28 -11.56 1.05 -4.98
N VAL A 29 -10.58 0.42 -5.63
CA VAL A 29 -10.80 -0.80 -6.41
C VAL A 29 -10.14 -2.04 -5.76
N CYS A 30 -9.51 -1.87 -4.60
CA CYS A 30 -8.94 -2.99 -3.86
C CYS A 30 -10.07 -3.84 -3.26
N ILE A 31 -10.02 -5.14 -3.49
CA ILE A 31 -11.01 -6.12 -2.99
C ILE A 31 -10.53 -6.94 -1.79
N GLY A 32 -9.37 -6.59 -1.21
CA GLY A 32 -8.83 -7.28 -0.04
C GLY A 32 -8.41 -8.73 -0.28
N CYS A 33 -8.20 -9.16 -1.52
CA CYS A 33 -7.94 -10.57 -1.86
C CYS A 33 -6.58 -11.12 -1.40
N LYS A 34 -5.67 -10.26 -0.94
CA LYS A 34 -4.29 -10.58 -0.48
C LYS A 34 -3.39 -11.27 -1.52
N ALA A 35 -3.77 -11.34 -2.79
CA ALA A 35 -2.93 -11.90 -3.85
C ALA A 35 -1.54 -11.24 -3.92
N CYS A 36 -1.47 -9.94 -3.64
CA CYS A 36 -0.21 -9.20 -3.59
C CYS A 36 0.69 -9.60 -2.42
N GLU A 37 0.14 -9.97 -1.26
CA GLU A 37 0.91 -10.51 -0.13
C GLU A 37 1.51 -11.88 -0.49
N VAL A 38 0.67 -12.76 -1.03
CA VAL A 38 1.10 -14.12 -1.44
C VAL A 38 2.18 -14.04 -2.52
N ALA A 39 1.98 -13.22 -3.55
CA ALA A 39 2.95 -13.05 -4.62
C ALA A 39 4.28 -12.46 -4.12
N CYS A 40 4.23 -11.53 -3.15
CA CYS A 40 5.43 -10.97 -2.54
C CYS A 40 6.20 -12.04 -1.74
N LYS A 41 5.49 -12.83 -0.91
CA LYS A 41 6.11 -13.91 -0.14
C LYS A 41 6.71 -14.97 -1.05
N GLN A 42 5.97 -15.40 -2.05
CA GLN A 42 6.42 -16.45 -2.98
C GLN A 42 7.63 -16.03 -3.80
N TRP A 43 7.61 -14.79 -4.31
CA TRP A 43 8.71 -14.31 -5.14
C TRP A 43 10.01 -14.09 -4.36
N ASN A 44 9.90 -13.54 -3.16
CA ASN A 44 11.06 -13.20 -2.33
C ASN A 44 11.47 -14.32 -1.36
N ASP A 45 10.88 -15.51 -1.49
CA ASP A 45 11.13 -16.68 -0.63
C ASP A 45 11.04 -16.35 0.87
N LEU A 46 10.03 -15.55 1.23
CA LEU A 46 9.84 -15.11 2.61
C LEU A 46 9.20 -16.22 3.44
N PRO A 47 9.70 -16.47 4.64
CA PRO A 47 9.16 -17.49 5.51
C PRO A 47 7.73 -17.17 5.95
N ALA A 48 7.03 -18.15 6.49
CA ALA A 48 5.77 -17.93 7.15
C ALA A 48 5.97 -17.04 8.38
N ASP A 49 5.08 -16.09 8.58
CA ASP A 49 5.12 -15.11 9.67
C ASP A 49 4.51 -15.62 10.98
N GLY A 50 4.14 -16.90 11.03
CA GLY A 50 3.46 -17.47 12.17
C GLY A 50 2.06 -16.89 12.42
N SER A 51 1.47 -16.23 11.41
CA SER A 51 0.13 -15.66 11.51
C SER A 51 -0.86 -16.72 12.00
N GLN A 52 -1.58 -16.38 13.06
CA GLN A 52 -2.59 -17.26 13.63
C GLN A 52 -3.95 -16.83 13.09
N PHE A 53 -4.78 -17.82 12.78
CA PHE A 53 -6.17 -17.58 12.46
C PHE A 53 -6.87 -16.96 13.67
N ARG A 54 -7.09 -15.65 13.63
CA ARG A 54 -7.74 -14.88 14.70
C ARG A 54 -9.24 -15.01 14.56
N ALA A 55 -9.82 -16.03 15.18
CA ALA A 55 -11.27 -16.21 15.18
C ALA A 55 -11.97 -14.98 15.82
N GLY A 56 -12.82 -14.29 15.05
CA GLY A 56 -13.79 -13.31 15.54
C GLY A 56 -13.31 -11.87 15.70
N ALA A 57 -12.08 -11.52 15.28
CA ALA A 57 -11.58 -10.14 15.43
C ALA A 57 -11.51 -9.35 14.11
N SER A 58 -11.01 -9.94 13.05
CA SER A 58 -10.90 -9.36 11.72
C SER A 58 -10.50 -10.43 10.71
N TYR A 59 -10.70 -10.16 9.41
CA TYR A 59 -10.16 -10.98 8.33
C TYR A 59 -8.68 -10.66 8.01
N ASP A 60 -8.12 -9.69 8.70
CA ASP A 60 -6.69 -9.37 8.60
C ASP A 60 -5.87 -10.27 9.53
N HIS A 61 -5.53 -11.46 9.04
CA HIS A 61 -4.73 -12.44 9.78
C HIS A 61 -3.23 -12.13 9.74
N THR A 62 -2.78 -11.26 8.86
CA THR A 62 -1.37 -10.85 8.74
C THR A 62 -1.01 -9.83 9.83
N GLY A 63 -1.88 -8.85 10.06
CA GLY A 63 -1.79 -7.87 11.12
C GLY A 63 -0.85 -6.69 10.81
N GLU A 64 0.42 -6.94 10.47
CA GLU A 64 1.42 -5.90 10.26
C GLU A 64 2.53 -6.32 9.29
N LEU A 65 3.32 -5.33 8.86
CA LEU A 65 4.56 -5.56 8.11
C LEU A 65 5.66 -6.05 9.06
N SER A 66 6.53 -6.93 8.58
CA SER A 66 7.64 -7.51 9.34
C SER A 66 8.81 -7.88 8.42
N ALA A 67 9.88 -8.43 9.00
CA ALA A 67 10.99 -8.98 8.22
C ALA A 67 10.54 -10.10 7.28
N ALA A 68 9.51 -10.86 7.65
CA ALA A 68 8.92 -11.95 6.87
C ALA A 68 7.70 -11.53 6.02
N THR A 69 7.18 -10.33 6.20
CA THR A 69 5.98 -9.83 5.51
C THR A 69 6.21 -8.42 4.99
N TRP A 70 6.62 -8.30 3.74
CA TRP A 70 7.03 -7.03 3.13
C TRP A 70 5.88 -6.27 2.46
N ARG A 71 4.75 -6.93 2.26
CA ARG A 71 3.50 -6.34 1.77
C ARG A 71 2.34 -6.86 2.61
N HIS A 72 1.48 -5.95 3.02
CA HIS A 72 0.34 -6.23 3.89
C HIS A 72 -0.92 -5.53 3.36
N VAL A 73 -2.02 -6.24 3.28
CA VAL A 73 -3.34 -5.65 2.99
C VAL A 73 -4.06 -5.45 4.33
N ARG A 74 -4.10 -4.21 4.77
CA ARG A 74 -4.82 -3.81 5.97
C ARG A 74 -6.32 -3.77 5.69
N PHE A 75 -7.08 -4.37 6.57
CA PHE A 75 -8.53 -4.32 6.60
C PHE A 75 -8.95 -3.25 7.61
N VAL A 76 -9.58 -2.19 7.14
CA VAL A 76 -10.11 -1.11 7.97
C VAL A 76 -11.62 -1.26 7.99
N GLU A 77 -12.13 -1.70 9.13
CA GLU A 77 -13.56 -1.83 9.37
C GLU A 77 -14.08 -0.50 9.88
N LEU A 78 -14.93 0.15 9.11
CA LEU A 78 -15.66 1.32 9.57
C LEU A 78 -16.79 0.83 10.46
N ALA A 79 -16.87 1.37 11.68
CA ALA A 79 -17.92 1.04 12.63
C ALA A 79 -19.29 1.13 11.96
N GLU A 80 -20.17 0.18 12.26
CA GLU A 80 -21.54 0.24 11.81
C GLU A 80 -22.17 1.58 12.21
N PRO A 81 -22.91 2.24 11.31
CA PRO A 81 -23.63 3.45 11.66
C PRO A 81 -24.55 3.17 12.86
N SER A 82 -24.73 4.15 13.71
CA SER A 82 -25.61 4.00 14.88
C SER A 82 -26.99 3.47 14.48
N PRO A 83 -27.70 2.74 15.35
CA PRO A 83 -29.02 2.21 15.03
C PRO A 83 -30.01 3.26 14.48
N GLN A 84 -29.81 4.52 14.86
CA GLN A 84 -30.59 5.65 14.36
C GLN A 84 -30.28 5.97 12.89
N LEU A 85 -28.99 6.03 12.53
CA LEU A 85 -28.55 6.23 11.15
C LEU A 85 -28.94 5.06 10.26
N GLN A 86 -28.89 3.82 10.77
CA GLN A 86 -29.37 2.65 10.04
C GLN A 86 -30.88 2.72 9.77
N GLN A 87 -31.67 3.14 10.77
CA GLN A 87 -33.12 3.33 10.57
C GLN A 87 -33.44 4.48 9.60
N GLU A 88 -32.71 5.57 9.62
CA GLU A 88 -32.86 6.65 8.64
C GLU A 88 -32.51 6.20 7.23
N ALA A 89 -31.39 5.47 7.07
CA ALA A 89 -30.99 4.87 5.80
C ALA A 89 -32.03 3.88 5.26
N LEU A 90 -32.57 3.01 6.13
CA LEU A 90 -33.65 2.08 5.79
C LEU A 90 -34.96 2.79 5.37
N ARG A 91 -35.29 3.93 5.98
CA ARG A 91 -36.46 4.74 5.61
C ARG A 91 -36.27 5.51 4.31
N ALA A 92 -35.01 5.83 3.97
CA ALA A 92 -34.63 6.49 2.73
C ALA A 92 -34.55 5.55 1.51
N LEU A 93 -34.58 4.22 1.74
CA LEU A 93 -34.58 3.26 0.66
C LEU A 93 -35.86 3.43 -0.18
N PRO A 94 -35.76 3.52 -1.51
CA PRO A 94 -36.93 3.50 -2.38
C PRO A 94 -37.73 2.21 -2.17
N ALA A 95 -39.05 2.31 -2.26
CA ALA A 95 -39.92 1.14 -2.18
C ALA A 95 -39.45 0.08 -3.19
N ILE A 96 -39.43 -1.20 -2.78
CA ILE A 96 -39.00 -2.32 -3.62
C ILE A 96 -39.77 -2.25 -4.96
N PRO A 97 -39.09 -2.09 -6.11
CA PRO A 97 -39.79 -2.06 -7.38
C PRO A 97 -40.43 -3.41 -7.69
N PRO A 98 -41.48 -3.44 -8.48
CA PRO A 98 -42.14 -4.68 -8.86
C PRO A 98 -41.16 -5.65 -9.55
N ALA A 99 -41.39 -6.94 -9.39
CA ALA A 99 -40.52 -8.01 -9.88
C ALA A 99 -40.14 -7.82 -11.35
N GLY A 100 -38.87 -7.51 -11.62
CA GLY A 100 -38.32 -7.28 -12.97
C GLY A 100 -37.30 -6.12 -13.03
N GLU A 101 -37.36 -5.17 -12.12
CA GLU A 101 -36.39 -4.10 -11.99
C GLU A 101 -35.67 -4.24 -10.64
N LEU A 102 -34.67 -5.11 -10.58
CA LEU A 102 -33.81 -5.19 -9.39
C LEU A 102 -32.89 -3.97 -9.40
N PRO A 103 -32.95 -3.12 -8.36
CA PRO A 103 -31.98 -2.07 -8.19
C PRO A 103 -30.58 -2.68 -8.05
N ASP A 104 -29.58 -1.97 -8.51
CA ASP A 104 -28.19 -2.39 -8.39
C ASP A 104 -27.87 -2.73 -6.92
N LEU A 105 -27.64 -4.01 -6.66
CA LEU A 105 -27.32 -4.54 -5.32
C LEU A 105 -26.13 -3.83 -4.68
N VAL A 106 -25.25 -3.24 -5.49
CA VAL A 106 -24.11 -2.46 -5.02
C VAL A 106 -24.57 -1.15 -4.38
N THR A 107 -25.54 -0.48 -4.98
CA THR A 107 -26.10 0.77 -4.44
C THR A 107 -26.89 0.53 -3.14
N MET A 108 -27.57 -0.61 -3.03
CA MET A 108 -28.31 -0.97 -1.80
C MET A 108 -27.37 -1.38 -0.65
N ALA A 109 -26.25 -2.02 -0.95
CA ALA A 109 -25.28 -2.44 0.07
C ALA A 109 -24.50 -1.26 0.68
N GLN A 110 -24.41 -0.12 0.00
CA GLN A 110 -23.68 1.06 0.46
C GLN A 110 -24.34 1.81 1.63
N GLY A 111 -25.60 1.51 1.92
CA GLY A 111 -26.38 2.22 2.96
C GLY A 111 -26.65 1.46 4.25
N VAL A 112 -26.41 0.16 4.33
CA VAL A 112 -27.00 -0.69 5.40
C VAL A 112 -25.96 -1.55 6.15
N GLY A 113 -24.70 -1.56 5.75
CA GLY A 113 -23.65 -2.36 6.39
C GLY A 113 -22.39 -1.57 6.68
N GLY A 114 -21.62 -2.01 7.64
CA GLY A 114 -20.28 -1.49 7.89
C GLY A 114 -19.44 -1.50 6.61
N GLN A 115 -18.79 -0.37 6.30
CA GLN A 115 -17.94 -0.29 5.11
C GLN A 115 -16.55 -0.82 5.45
N TRP A 116 -16.00 -1.59 4.54
CA TRP A 116 -14.64 -2.09 4.62
C TRP A 116 -13.77 -1.33 3.65
N LEU A 117 -12.63 -0.83 4.14
CA LEU A 117 -11.60 -0.26 3.30
C LEU A 117 -10.40 -1.19 3.32
N PHE A 118 -9.81 -1.41 2.16
CA PHE A 118 -8.63 -2.24 2.00
C PHE A 118 -7.47 -1.38 1.55
N MET A 119 -6.36 -1.45 2.28
CA MET A 119 -5.16 -0.70 1.94
C MET A 119 -3.97 -1.65 1.83
N SER A 120 -3.45 -1.81 0.62
CA SER A 120 -2.21 -2.54 0.42
C SER A 120 -1.03 -1.65 0.79
N ASP A 121 -0.39 -1.98 1.91
CA ASP A 121 0.75 -1.25 2.46
C ASP A 121 2.08 -1.95 2.17
N VAL A 122 3.13 -1.12 1.99
CA VAL A 122 4.48 -1.56 1.60
C VAL A 122 5.49 -0.45 1.88
N CYS A 123 6.78 -0.76 1.79
CA CYS A 123 7.85 0.23 1.84
C CYS A 123 7.64 1.36 0.81
N LYS A 124 7.81 2.61 1.24
CA LYS A 124 7.62 3.81 0.40
C LYS A 124 8.83 4.15 -0.45
N HIS A 125 9.98 3.48 -0.25
CA HIS A 125 11.25 3.77 -0.93
C HIS A 125 11.55 5.29 -0.94
N CYS A 126 11.51 5.88 0.25
CA CYS A 126 11.55 7.34 0.47
C CYS A 126 12.70 8.02 -0.27
N THR A 127 12.47 9.22 -0.79
CA THR A 127 13.53 10.08 -1.37
C THR A 127 14.56 10.45 -0.30
N ASN A 128 14.09 10.86 0.89
CA ASN A 128 14.94 11.06 2.08
C ASN A 128 14.69 9.87 3.02
N ALA A 129 15.51 8.84 2.89
CA ALA A 129 15.29 7.56 3.55
C ALA A 129 16.03 7.50 4.88
N GLY A 130 15.36 7.81 5.99
CA GLY A 130 15.96 7.76 7.33
C GLY A 130 16.58 6.39 7.67
N CYS A 131 16.02 5.30 7.16
CA CYS A 131 16.61 3.97 7.34
C CYS A 131 17.97 3.82 6.63
N LEU A 132 18.18 4.46 5.48
CA LEU A 132 19.44 4.48 4.75
C LEU A 132 20.48 5.30 5.53
N ASP A 133 20.07 6.49 5.97
CA ASP A 133 20.95 7.41 6.72
C ASP A 133 21.37 6.83 8.07
N ALA A 134 20.50 6.03 8.69
CA ALA A 134 20.78 5.40 9.99
C ALA A 134 21.66 4.14 9.91
N CYS A 135 21.94 3.62 8.70
CA CYS A 135 22.65 2.35 8.56
C CYS A 135 24.17 2.53 8.71
N PRO A 136 24.79 2.05 9.81
CA PRO A 136 26.21 2.29 10.06
C PRO A 136 27.14 1.47 9.16
N THR A 137 26.63 0.36 8.58
CA THR A 137 27.42 -0.52 7.70
C THR A 137 27.26 -0.17 6.21
N GLY A 138 26.34 0.74 5.87
CA GLY A 138 26.00 1.01 4.47
C GLY A 138 25.27 -0.16 3.78
N ALA A 139 24.69 -1.08 4.55
CA ALA A 139 23.92 -2.21 3.98
C ALA A 139 22.67 -1.76 3.24
N LEU A 140 22.08 -0.62 3.60
CA LEU A 140 20.99 -0.01 2.86
C LEU A 140 21.57 0.92 1.80
N ILE A 141 21.22 0.67 0.55
CA ILE A 141 21.70 1.42 -0.61
C ILE A 141 20.53 1.92 -1.47
N ARG A 142 20.82 2.91 -2.31
CA ARG A 142 19.88 3.40 -3.32
C ARG A 142 20.28 2.86 -4.68
N THR A 143 19.33 2.28 -5.38
CA THR A 143 19.53 1.75 -6.72
C THR A 143 19.36 2.83 -7.80
N GLU A 144 19.64 2.49 -9.05
CA GLU A 144 19.39 3.34 -10.23
C GLU A 144 17.91 3.67 -10.43
N TYR A 145 17.00 2.81 -9.94
CA TYR A 145 15.54 3.06 -9.92
C TYR A 145 15.10 3.96 -8.76
N GLN A 146 16.06 4.55 -8.04
CA GLN A 146 15.84 5.34 -6.83
C GLN A 146 15.13 4.57 -5.70
N THR A 147 15.15 3.25 -5.76
CA THR A 147 14.64 2.39 -4.69
C THR A 147 15.68 2.20 -3.59
N VAL A 148 15.22 1.94 -2.38
CA VAL A 148 16.11 1.62 -1.26
C VAL A 148 16.07 0.12 -1.04
N VAL A 149 17.21 -0.55 -1.20
CA VAL A 149 17.35 -2.00 -1.01
C VAL A 149 18.34 -2.31 0.10
N LEU A 150 18.21 -3.50 0.67
CA LEU A 150 19.12 -4.01 1.70
C LEU A 150 20.04 -5.05 1.07
N GLN A 151 21.35 -4.87 1.28
CA GLN A 151 22.36 -5.89 1.02
C GLN A 151 22.48 -6.77 2.27
N ALA A 152 21.91 -7.96 2.21
CA ALA A 152 21.80 -8.84 3.38
C ALA A 152 23.17 -9.34 3.89
N ASP A 153 24.15 -9.51 3.02
CA ASP A 153 25.53 -9.91 3.33
C ASP A 153 26.34 -8.82 4.04
N VAL A 154 25.96 -7.54 3.87
CA VAL A 154 26.56 -6.39 4.54
C VAL A 154 25.86 -6.05 5.86
N CYS A 155 24.62 -6.50 6.02
CA CYS A 155 23.82 -6.22 7.22
C CYS A 155 24.34 -6.97 8.45
N ASN A 156 24.72 -6.23 9.50
CA ASN A 156 25.16 -6.80 10.77
C ASN A 156 24.04 -6.93 11.83
N GLY A 157 22.77 -6.64 11.47
CA GLY A 157 21.64 -6.78 12.37
C GLY A 157 21.53 -5.76 13.51
N CYS A 158 22.22 -4.61 13.43
CA CYS A 158 22.20 -3.59 14.50
C CYS A 158 20.83 -3.00 14.81
N GLY A 159 19.88 -3.03 13.85
CA GLY A 159 18.48 -2.62 14.02
C GLY A 159 18.23 -1.11 14.00
N TYR A 160 19.22 -0.24 13.74
CA TYR A 160 19.03 1.23 13.74
C TYR A 160 18.03 1.70 12.66
N CYS A 161 17.92 0.96 11.58
CA CYS A 161 16.95 1.25 10.51
C CYS A 161 15.50 1.05 10.93
N VAL A 162 15.21 0.23 11.95
CA VAL A 162 13.85 -0.06 12.42
C VAL A 162 13.20 1.21 13.00
N PRO A 163 13.73 1.83 14.07
CA PRO A 163 13.14 3.07 14.60
C PRO A 163 13.32 4.28 13.67
N ALA A 164 14.24 4.23 12.70
CA ALA A 164 14.43 5.30 11.74
C ALA A 164 13.36 5.29 10.64
N CYS A 165 12.53 4.24 10.52
CA CYS A 165 11.46 4.16 9.58
C CYS A 165 10.13 4.66 10.19
N PRO A 166 9.58 5.83 9.75
CA PRO A 166 8.34 6.35 10.32
C PRO A 166 7.10 5.54 9.91
N PHE A 167 7.24 4.61 8.96
CA PHE A 167 6.14 3.80 8.42
C PHE A 167 6.11 2.38 9.00
N GLY A 168 7.10 1.99 9.83
CA GLY A 168 7.17 0.64 10.42
C GLY A 168 7.31 -0.49 9.39
N VAL A 169 7.92 -0.22 8.22
CA VAL A 169 7.99 -1.19 7.10
C VAL A 169 9.29 -1.99 7.07
N ILE A 170 10.16 -1.79 8.02
CA ILE A 170 11.42 -2.50 8.15
C ILE A 170 11.49 -3.11 9.53
N ASP A 171 11.86 -4.37 9.61
CA ASP A 171 11.95 -5.10 10.86
C ASP A 171 13.17 -6.04 10.83
N ARG A 172 13.51 -6.63 11.97
CA ARG A 172 14.60 -7.59 12.10
C ARG A 172 14.07 -9.01 12.04
N ASP A 173 14.71 -9.84 11.22
CA ASP A 173 14.45 -11.26 11.23
C ASP A 173 14.79 -11.85 12.61
N PRO A 174 13.87 -12.57 13.26
CA PRO A 174 14.11 -13.13 14.59
C PRO A 174 15.12 -14.29 14.58
N VAL A 175 15.41 -14.88 13.41
CA VAL A 175 16.30 -16.04 13.29
C VAL A 175 17.75 -15.60 13.09
N ASP A 176 18.01 -14.74 12.09
CA ASP A 176 19.37 -14.31 11.75
C ASP A 176 19.70 -12.87 12.22
N GLY A 177 18.71 -12.14 12.69
CA GLY A 177 18.84 -10.78 13.22
C GLY A 177 18.98 -9.69 12.15
N ARG A 178 19.06 -10.03 10.87
CA ARG A 178 19.19 -9.05 9.77
C ARG A 178 17.89 -8.29 9.55
N ALA A 179 18.01 -7.10 8.99
CA ALA A 179 16.83 -6.34 8.60
C ALA A 179 16.18 -6.94 7.36
N GLY A 180 14.84 -6.88 7.33
CA GLY A 180 14.02 -7.27 6.16
C GLY A 180 13.06 -6.17 5.77
N LYS A 181 12.89 -5.91 4.48
CA LYS A 181 11.90 -4.99 3.93
C LYS A 181 11.76 -5.18 2.41
N CYS A 182 10.68 -4.66 1.85
CA CYS A 182 10.45 -4.65 0.41
C CYS A 182 11.67 -4.08 -0.35
N THR A 183 12.08 -4.78 -1.42
CA THR A 183 13.15 -4.38 -2.36
C THR A 183 12.62 -3.71 -3.63
N LEU A 184 11.29 -3.55 -3.77
CA LEU A 184 10.57 -3.25 -5.01
C LEU A 184 10.78 -4.35 -6.08
N CYS A 185 11.09 -5.58 -5.66
CA CYS A 185 11.51 -6.68 -6.54
C CYS A 185 12.63 -6.23 -7.50
N TYR A 186 13.72 -5.71 -6.94
CA TYR A 186 14.84 -5.14 -7.69
C TYR A 186 15.35 -6.08 -8.79
N ASP A 187 15.47 -7.38 -8.47
CA ASP A 187 15.81 -8.46 -9.39
C ASP A 187 14.89 -8.52 -10.62
N ARG A 188 13.58 -8.34 -10.40
CA ARG A 188 12.60 -8.29 -11.52
C ARG A 188 12.76 -7.03 -12.36
N LEU A 189 13.07 -5.90 -11.71
CA LEU A 189 13.28 -4.63 -12.43
C LEU A 189 14.50 -4.69 -13.34
N GLU A 190 15.57 -5.37 -12.92
CA GLU A 190 16.75 -5.59 -13.74
C GLU A 190 16.42 -6.41 -15.02
N ASP A 191 15.44 -7.31 -14.92
CA ASP A 191 14.94 -8.10 -16.05
C ASP A 191 13.80 -7.38 -16.83
N GLY A 192 13.52 -6.12 -16.54
CA GLY A 192 12.45 -5.34 -17.20
C GLY A 192 11.05 -5.79 -16.83
N LEU A 193 10.89 -6.51 -15.73
CA LEU A 193 9.59 -7.01 -15.24
C LEU A 193 9.06 -6.11 -14.13
N GLU A 194 7.74 -5.99 -14.04
CA GLU A 194 7.08 -5.32 -12.92
C GLU A 194 7.16 -6.13 -11.62
N PRO A 195 7.07 -5.49 -10.43
CA PRO A 195 7.06 -6.18 -9.16
C PRO A 195 5.96 -7.25 -9.06
N ALA A 196 6.27 -8.38 -8.39
CA ALA A 196 5.36 -9.53 -8.30
C ALA A 196 3.98 -9.17 -7.74
N CYS A 197 3.92 -8.26 -6.78
CA CYS A 197 2.67 -7.81 -6.16
C CYS A 197 1.78 -6.96 -7.10
N ALA A 198 2.36 -6.15 -7.98
CA ALA A 198 1.61 -5.43 -9.01
C ALA A 198 1.09 -6.41 -10.05
N LYS A 199 1.95 -7.30 -10.54
CA LYS A 199 1.58 -8.35 -11.51
C LYS A 199 0.43 -9.22 -11.05
N ALA A 200 0.35 -9.52 -9.76
CA ALA A 200 -0.65 -10.41 -9.19
C ALA A 200 -1.98 -9.70 -8.83
N CYS A 201 -2.06 -8.37 -8.97
CA CYS A 201 -3.25 -7.62 -8.57
C CYS A 201 -4.39 -7.78 -9.59
N PRO A 202 -5.49 -8.48 -9.26
CA PRO A 202 -6.53 -8.77 -10.25
C PRO A 202 -7.40 -7.57 -10.63
N THR A 203 -7.36 -6.50 -9.84
CA THR A 203 -8.15 -5.28 -10.05
C THR A 203 -7.31 -4.09 -10.48
N ASP A 204 -6.01 -4.29 -10.75
CA ASP A 204 -5.04 -3.22 -11.00
C ASP A 204 -5.04 -2.11 -9.93
N SER A 205 -5.44 -2.47 -8.70
CA SER A 205 -5.35 -1.57 -7.55
C SER A 205 -3.90 -1.15 -7.28
N ILE A 206 -2.93 -2.05 -7.54
CA ILE A 206 -1.50 -1.78 -7.41
C ILE A 206 -0.91 -1.59 -8.80
N GLN A 207 -0.53 -0.37 -9.10
CA GLN A 207 0.06 0.00 -10.37
C GLN A 207 1.53 0.39 -10.14
N PHE A 208 2.39 -0.03 -11.05
CA PHE A 208 3.82 0.19 -10.99
C PHE A 208 4.29 0.97 -12.22
N GLY A 209 5.21 1.90 -12.03
CA GLY A 209 5.76 2.69 -13.13
C GLY A 209 6.65 3.85 -12.69
N PRO A 210 7.00 4.73 -13.62
CA PRO A 210 7.70 5.98 -13.32
C PRO A 210 6.88 6.83 -12.34
N TYR A 211 7.55 7.32 -11.30
CA TYR A 211 6.87 8.03 -10.20
C TYR A 211 6.06 9.23 -10.67
N GLY A 212 6.59 10.04 -11.59
CA GLY A 212 5.88 11.20 -12.13
C GLY A 212 4.57 10.83 -12.83
N GLU A 213 4.59 9.79 -13.65
CA GLU A 213 3.38 9.29 -14.35
C GLU A 213 2.33 8.77 -13.36
N LEU A 214 2.78 8.08 -12.30
CA LEU A 214 1.87 7.58 -11.27
C LEU A 214 1.23 8.70 -10.45
N VAL A 215 1.95 9.81 -10.21
CA VAL A 215 1.39 11.00 -9.54
C VAL A 215 0.28 11.61 -10.39
N GLU A 216 0.54 11.85 -11.68
CA GLU A 216 -0.49 12.38 -12.59
C GLU A 216 -1.70 11.45 -12.69
N GLN A 217 -1.47 10.15 -12.68
CA GLN A 217 -2.55 9.15 -12.69
C GLN A 217 -3.38 9.20 -11.41
N ALA A 218 -2.74 9.33 -10.25
CA ALA A 218 -3.41 9.48 -8.96
C ALA A 218 -4.27 10.74 -8.93
N GLU A 219 -3.75 11.87 -9.41
CA GLU A 219 -4.49 13.14 -9.51
C GLU A 219 -5.72 13.02 -10.42
N ARG A 220 -5.56 12.40 -11.60
CA ARG A 220 -6.70 12.13 -12.50
C ARG A 220 -7.76 11.25 -11.83
N ARG A 221 -7.31 10.23 -11.09
CA ARG A 221 -8.23 9.34 -10.37
C ARG A 221 -8.99 10.04 -9.26
N VAL A 222 -8.32 10.87 -8.47
CA VAL A 222 -8.97 11.70 -7.43
C VAL A 222 -10.00 12.64 -8.04
N ALA A 223 -9.66 13.32 -9.15
CA ALA A 223 -10.59 14.20 -9.85
C ALA A 223 -11.81 13.44 -10.41
N GLU A 224 -11.62 12.21 -10.87
CA GLU A 224 -12.72 11.35 -11.32
C GLU A 224 -13.65 10.96 -10.17
N LEU A 225 -13.08 10.54 -9.03
CA LEU A 225 -13.86 10.17 -7.85
C LEU A 225 -14.70 11.34 -7.33
N HIS A 226 -14.11 12.54 -7.26
CA HIS A 226 -14.86 13.76 -6.86
C HIS A 226 -16.01 14.12 -7.81
N ARG A 227 -15.93 13.75 -9.09
CA ARG A 227 -17.03 13.98 -10.04
C ARG A 227 -18.18 12.97 -9.88
N ARG A 228 -17.89 11.82 -9.29
CA ARG A 228 -18.91 10.76 -9.08
C ARG A 228 -19.68 10.94 -7.76
N GLY A 229 -19.23 11.81 -6.88
CA GLY A 229 -19.81 12.09 -5.55
C GLY A 229 -19.05 11.34 -4.49
#